data_ebebce79c7ab2f4fe377a539525282eb
#
_entry.id   ebebce79c7ab2f4fe377a539525282eb
#
_cell.length_a   1.000
_cell.length_b   1.000
_cell.length_c   1.000
_cell.angle_alpha   90.00
_cell.angle_beta   90.00
_cell.angle_gamma   90.00
#
_symmetry.space_group_name_H-M   'P 1'
#
loop_
_entity.id
_entity.type
_entity.pdbx_description
1 polymer ?
#
loop_
_entity_poly.entity_id
_entity_poly.type
_entity_poly.pdbx_seq_one_letter_code
_entity_poly.pdbx_strand_id
1 'polypeptide(L)'
;MKTMLRILFLLLGASGTAVTAAPAQRPPEFVGISHWINTSPLTMSGLRGKVVLIDYWAYSCINCLRAMPHVEKLYETYKDKGLVVIGVHSPEFDFEKDLANVENAVARLGITYPVAIDNELATWNAWQNKYWPAEYLVDQNGNLIGHHYGEGDYLKMENAVRLLLGLDPLPDLAGSADADPRTTSPEMFLGTMHLKNLASPEGGAPGTRRFTAPARLALDRFALVGRWEITDQYARLVGTQGELQLRFNAGKLHIVTSADAPVTLEVLIDGTPQPPVIVQASRLYTLFDSHDYREHTLTLRIPQAGLRVYTFTFG
;
A
#
# COMPACT_ATOMS: atom_id res chain seq x y z
N MET A 1 -11.03 -72.34 50.11
CA MET A 1 -12.00 -71.59 49.32
C MET A 1 -11.29 -70.46 48.69
N LYS A 2 -10.93 -70.53 47.36
CA LYS A 2 -10.22 -69.53 46.60
C LYS A 2 -11.21 -68.80 45.66
N THR A 3 -11.48 -67.56 45.94
CA THR A 3 -12.38 -66.71 45.15
C THR A 3 -11.57 -66.10 43.96
N MET A 4 -11.92 -66.53 42.75
CA MET A 4 -11.34 -65.96 41.49
C MET A 4 -12.08 -64.69 41.17
N LEU A 5 -11.26 -63.53 41.17
CA LEU A 5 -11.71 -62.24 40.69
C LEU A 5 -11.49 -62.20 39.17
N ARG A 6 -12.58 -62.13 38.39
CA ARG A 6 -12.51 -61.91 36.93
C ARG A 6 -12.39 -60.40 36.65
N ILE A 7 -11.27 -60.00 36.11
CA ILE A 7 -11.05 -58.60 35.60
C ILE A 7 -11.60 -58.55 34.18
N LEU A 8 -12.64 -57.73 34.00
CA LEU A 8 -13.25 -57.42 32.69
C LEU A 8 -12.47 -56.30 32.05
N PHE A 9 -11.70 -56.56 30.98
CA PHE A 9 -11.06 -55.52 30.17
C PHE A 9 -12.12 -54.89 29.27
N LEU A 10 -12.49 -53.60 29.53
CA LEU A 10 -13.22 -52.77 28.60
C LEU A 10 -12.22 -52.24 27.57
N LEU A 11 -12.31 -52.73 26.33
CA LEU A 11 -11.65 -52.10 25.16
C LEU A 11 -12.42 -50.81 24.83
N LEU A 12 -11.90 -49.66 25.26
CA LEU A 12 -12.32 -48.38 24.72
C LEU A 12 -11.75 -48.25 23.30
N GLY A 13 -12.61 -48.42 22.31
CA GLY A 13 -12.30 -48.09 20.92
C GLY A 13 -12.07 -46.58 20.79
N ALA A 14 -10.84 -46.18 20.60
CA ALA A 14 -10.50 -44.80 20.21
C ALA A 14 -11.01 -44.58 18.78
N SER A 15 -12.20 -44.00 18.65
CA SER A 15 -12.67 -43.46 17.38
C SER A 15 -11.80 -42.24 17.02
N GLY A 16 -10.72 -42.48 16.28
CA GLY A 16 -9.94 -41.43 15.70
C GLY A 16 -10.78 -40.66 14.67
N THR A 17 -11.32 -39.52 15.03
CA THR A 17 -11.85 -38.59 14.06
C THR A 17 -10.70 -38.14 13.18
N ALA A 18 -10.66 -38.64 11.95
CA ALA A 18 -9.76 -38.12 10.93
C ALA A 18 -10.10 -36.64 10.76
N VAL A 19 -9.20 -35.74 11.21
CA VAL A 19 -9.25 -34.32 10.87
C VAL A 19 -8.95 -34.25 9.37
N THR A 20 -10.03 -34.19 8.57
CA THR A 20 -9.87 -33.91 7.14
C THR A 20 -9.33 -32.49 7.02
N ALA A 21 -8.07 -32.36 6.60
CA ALA A 21 -7.51 -31.08 6.24
C ALA A 21 -8.45 -30.42 5.22
N ALA A 22 -8.75 -29.14 5.43
CA ALA A 22 -9.52 -28.37 4.44
C ALA A 22 -8.85 -28.52 3.07
N PRO A 23 -9.63 -28.62 1.98
CA PRO A 23 -9.04 -28.73 0.65
C PRO A 23 -8.13 -27.54 0.39
N ALA A 24 -6.90 -27.83 -0.09
CA ALA A 24 -5.91 -26.81 -0.38
C ALA A 24 -6.50 -25.83 -1.42
N GLN A 25 -6.60 -24.56 -1.04
CA GLN A 25 -7.13 -23.51 -1.90
C GLN A 25 -6.09 -23.16 -2.95
N ARG A 26 -6.47 -23.28 -4.23
CA ARG A 26 -5.60 -22.83 -5.33
C ARG A 26 -5.86 -21.37 -5.62
N PRO A 27 -4.79 -20.56 -5.77
CA PRO A 27 -4.94 -19.18 -6.19
C PRO A 27 -5.41 -19.10 -7.65
N PRO A 28 -6.11 -18.03 -8.05
CA PRO A 28 -6.42 -17.76 -9.44
C PRO A 28 -5.16 -17.58 -10.30
N GLU A 29 -5.28 -17.70 -11.63
CA GLU A 29 -4.25 -17.27 -12.57
C GLU A 29 -4.20 -15.73 -12.64
N PHE A 30 -3.12 -15.20 -13.22
CA PHE A 30 -3.04 -13.80 -13.60
C PHE A 30 -3.96 -13.55 -14.79
N VAL A 31 -4.89 -12.63 -14.65
CA VAL A 31 -5.88 -12.28 -15.68
C VAL A 31 -5.82 -10.79 -15.98
N GLY A 32 -6.00 -10.40 -17.23
CA GLY A 32 -6.06 -9.00 -17.64
C GLY A 32 -4.74 -8.23 -17.48
N ILE A 33 -3.60 -8.90 -17.31
CA ILE A 33 -2.30 -8.24 -17.24
C ILE A 33 -1.96 -7.64 -18.60
N SER A 34 -1.81 -6.32 -18.64
CA SER A 34 -1.57 -5.57 -19.88
C SER A 34 -0.09 -5.60 -20.29
N HIS A 35 0.83 -5.68 -19.33
CA HIS A 35 2.27 -5.69 -19.56
C HIS A 35 3.02 -6.37 -18.42
N TRP A 36 4.25 -6.86 -18.72
CA TRP A 36 5.18 -7.39 -17.72
C TRP A 36 6.50 -6.63 -17.79
N ILE A 37 7.04 -6.25 -16.63
CA ILE A 37 8.35 -5.61 -16.49
C ILE A 37 9.31 -6.61 -15.84
N ASN A 38 10.59 -6.60 -16.20
CA ASN A 38 11.66 -7.47 -15.72
C ASN A 38 11.50 -8.96 -16.06
N THR A 39 10.49 -9.37 -16.84
CA THR A 39 10.26 -10.77 -17.21
C THR A 39 9.40 -10.89 -18.47
N SER A 40 9.42 -12.07 -19.11
CA SER A 40 8.35 -12.52 -19.99
C SER A 40 7.09 -12.88 -19.18
N PRO A 41 5.88 -12.94 -19.79
CA PRO A 41 4.65 -13.29 -19.10
C PRO A 41 4.76 -14.59 -18.29
N LEU A 42 4.31 -14.54 -17.02
CA LEU A 42 4.27 -15.66 -16.10
C LEU A 42 2.84 -16.16 -15.89
N THR A 43 2.71 -17.43 -15.46
CA THR A 43 1.44 -18.03 -15.04
C THR A 43 1.62 -18.77 -13.73
N MET A 44 0.59 -18.82 -12.88
CA MET A 44 0.65 -19.59 -11.63
C MET A 44 0.89 -21.08 -11.90
N SER A 45 0.35 -21.60 -12.99
CA SER A 45 0.59 -22.99 -13.43
C SER A 45 2.06 -23.24 -13.83
N GLY A 46 2.72 -22.27 -14.46
CA GLY A 46 4.14 -22.33 -14.84
C GLY A 46 5.10 -22.19 -13.66
N LEU A 47 4.64 -21.69 -12.53
CA LEU A 47 5.44 -21.48 -11.33
C LEU A 47 5.42 -22.68 -10.36
N ARG A 48 4.83 -23.81 -10.76
CA ARG A 48 4.87 -25.06 -9.96
C ARG A 48 6.31 -25.46 -9.64
N GLY A 49 6.53 -25.91 -8.41
CA GLY A 49 7.85 -26.23 -7.88
C GLY A 49 8.60 -25.03 -7.28
N LYS A 50 8.02 -23.85 -7.32
CA LYS A 50 8.54 -22.64 -6.68
C LYS A 50 7.66 -22.21 -5.51
N VAL A 51 8.27 -21.58 -4.52
CA VAL A 51 7.53 -20.75 -3.54
C VAL A 51 7.28 -19.40 -4.22
N VAL A 52 6.03 -18.92 -4.19
CA VAL A 52 5.67 -17.68 -4.87
C VAL A 52 5.10 -16.69 -3.86
N LEU A 53 5.65 -15.49 -3.83
CA LEU A 53 5.12 -14.34 -3.11
C LEU A 53 4.53 -13.36 -4.13
N ILE A 54 3.23 -13.10 -4.03
CA ILE A 54 2.55 -12.07 -4.81
C ILE A 54 2.41 -10.84 -3.92
N ASP A 55 2.92 -9.70 -4.40
CA ASP A 55 2.84 -8.41 -3.71
C ASP A 55 1.98 -7.45 -4.53
N TYR A 56 0.78 -7.10 -4.03
CA TYR A 56 -0.08 -6.08 -4.62
C TYR A 56 0.35 -4.70 -4.15
N TRP A 57 0.70 -3.84 -5.09
CA TRP A 57 1.24 -2.52 -4.80
C TRP A 57 0.80 -1.45 -5.80
N ALA A 58 0.96 -0.18 -5.41
CA ALA A 58 0.85 0.98 -6.29
C ALA A 58 2.03 1.93 -6.00
N TYR A 59 2.58 2.59 -7.01
CA TYR A 59 3.83 3.30 -6.85
C TYR A 59 3.71 4.65 -6.11
N SER A 60 2.50 5.13 -5.85
CA SER A 60 2.26 6.31 -5.01
C SER A 60 1.69 5.99 -3.62
N CYS A 61 1.45 4.71 -3.30
CA CYS A 61 0.99 4.24 -2.00
C CYS A 61 2.14 4.27 -0.98
N ILE A 62 2.04 5.10 0.06
CA ILE A 62 3.12 5.24 1.07
C ILE A 62 3.39 3.93 1.82
N ASN A 63 2.34 3.17 2.17
CA ASN A 63 2.49 1.90 2.88
C ASN A 63 3.22 0.86 2.00
N CYS A 64 2.94 0.84 0.69
CA CYS A 64 3.66 0.01 -0.27
C CYS A 64 5.14 0.41 -0.34
N LEU A 65 5.43 1.71 -0.41
CA LEU A 65 6.81 2.20 -0.47
C LEU A 65 7.61 1.86 0.80
N ARG A 66 6.94 1.78 1.96
CA ARG A 66 7.58 1.34 3.23
C ARG A 66 7.79 -0.17 3.29
N ALA A 67 6.87 -0.97 2.76
CA ALA A 67 6.98 -2.44 2.69
C ALA A 67 8.02 -2.91 1.66
N MET A 68 8.17 -2.19 0.56
CA MET A 68 8.99 -2.58 -0.61
C MET A 68 10.44 -2.97 -0.28
N PRO A 69 11.20 -2.31 0.61
CA PRO A 69 12.54 -2.75 0.97
C PRO A 69 12.59 -4.17 1.56
N HIS A 70 11.53 -4.61 2.23
CA HIS A 70 11.41 -5.97 2.77
C HIS A 70 11.11 -6.97 1.65
N VAL A 71 10.24 -6.64 0.71
CA VAL A 71 9.94 -7.47 -0.47
C VAL A 71 11.18 -7.66 -1.33
N GLU A 72 11.94 -6.57 -1.61
CA GLU A 72 13.21 -6.62 -2.32
C GLU A 72 14.25 -7.50 -1.58
N LYS A 73 14.37 -7.34 -0.27
CA LYS A 73 15.27 -8.17 0.55
C LYS A 73 14.90 -9.65 0.48
N LEU A 74 13.61 -10.00 0.54
CA LEU A 74 13.12 -11.37 0.38
C LEU A 74 13.53 -11.93 -0.99
N TYR A 75 13.25 -11.18 -2.05
CA TYR A 75 13.62 -11.58 -3.41
C TYR A 75 15.13 -11.83 -3.52
N GLU A 76 15.95 -10.85 -3.18
CA GLU A 76 17.42 -10.96 -3.30
C GLU A 76 18.00 -12.10 -2.44
N THR A 77 17.43 -12.37 -1.26
CA THR A 77 17.92 -13.39 -0.35
C THR A 77 17.55 -14.81 -0.78
N TYR A 78 16.38 -14.99 -1.43
CA TYR A 78 15.81 -16.33 -1.64
C TYR A 78 15.53 -16.69 -3.10
N LYS A 79 15.74 -15.80 -4.08
CA LYS A 79 15.51 -16.09 -5.51
C LYS A 79 16.27 -17.34 -6.00
N ASP A 80 17.54 -17.49 -5.59
CA ASP A 80 18.37 -18.63 -5.94
C ASP A 80 18.04 -19.91 -5.13
N LYS A 81 17.18 -19.79 -4.11
CA LYS A 81 16.70 -20.89 -3.26
C LYS A 81 15.30 -21.36 -3.64
N GLY A 82 14.71 -20.78 -4.69
CA GLY A 82 13.42 -21.21 -5.21
C GLY A 82 12.23 -20.30 -4.88
N LEU A 83 12.48 -19.10 -4.33
CA LEU A 83 11.45 -18.06 -4.21
C LEU A 83 11.30 -17.30 -5.54
N VAL A 84 10.08 -17.07 -5.95
CA VAL A 84 9.70 -16.10 -6.98
C VAL A 84 8.85 -15.03 -6.33
N VAL A 85 9.22 -13.77 -6.49
CA VAL A 85 8.41 -12.61 -6.10
C VAL A 85 7.79 -12.02 -7.36
N ILE A 86 6.51 -11.67 -7.29
CA ILE A 86 5.78 -11.01 -8.39
C ILE A 86 5.05 -9.82 -7.79
N GLY A 87 5.46 -8.62 -8.16
CA GLY A 87 4.73 -7.40 -7.86
C GLY A 87 3.56 -7.24 -8.82
N VAL A 88 2.33 -7.23 -8.33
CA VAL A 88 1.15 -6.90 -9.13
C VAL A 88 0.84 -5.44 -8.91
N HIS A 89 1.24 -4.59 -9.87
CA HIS A 89 0.94 -3.17 -9.83
C HIS A 89 -0.53 -2.95 -10.23
N SER A 90 -1.34 -2.64 -9.23
CA SER A 90 -2.79 -2.38 -9.35
C SER A 90 -3.04 -0.92 -9.02
N PRO A 91 -3.44 -0.08 -9.99
CA PRO A 91 -3.52 1.37 -9.81
C PRO A 91 -4.64 1.77 -8.85
N GLU A 92 -4.35 2.72 -7.96
CA GLU A 92 -5.33 3.41 -7.14
C GLU A 92 -5.89 4.64 -7.88
N PHE A 93 -5.04 5.31 -8.68
CA PHE A 93 -5.39 6.50 -9.44
C PHE A 93 -5.12 6.30 -10.94
N ASP A 94 -5.84 7.05 -11.79
CA ASP A 94 -5.72 6.92 -13.25
C ASP A 94 -4.32 7.20 -13.79
N PHE A 95 -3.54 8.11 -13.17
CA PHE A 95 -2.17 8.38 -13.61
C PHE A 95 -1.23 7.18 -13.41
N GLU A 96 -1.57 6.25 -12.55
CA GLU A 96 -0.81 5.02 -12.31
C GLU A 96 -1.03 3.95 -13.39
N LYS A 97 -2.01 4.13 -14.26
CA LYS A 97 -2.25 3.26 -15.42
C LYS A 97 -1.27 3.51 -16.57
N ASP A 98 -0.60 4.67 -16.58
CA ASP A 98 0.40 5.00 -17.59
C ASP A 98 1.65 4.13 -17.41
N LEU A 99 1.93 3.26 -18.40
CA LEU A 99 3.05 2.33 -18.35
C LEU A 99 4.39 3.04 -18.14
N ALA A 100 4.62 4.18 -18.79
CA ALA A 100 5.86 4.93 -18.65
C ALA A 100 6.06 5.45 -17.22
N ASN A 101 4.97 5.85 -16.54
CA ASN A 101 5.03 6.23 -15.13
C ASN A 101 5.42 5.04 -14.24
N VAL A 102 4.86 3.85 -14.51
CA VAL A 102 5.18 2.64 -13.74
C VAL A 102 6.62 2.20 -13.99
N GLU A 103 7.07 2.17 -15.25
CA GLU A 103 8.46 1.83 -15.61
C GLU A 103 9.47 2.79 -14.94
N ASN A 104 9.19 4.09 -14.96
CA ASN A 104 9.98 5.10 -14.26
C ASN A 104 9.99 4.88 -12.74
N ALA A 105 8.86 4.46 -12.17
CA ALA A 105 8.78 4.15 -10.74
C ALA A 105 9.58 2.88 -10.40
N VAL A 106 9.44 1.80 -11.18
CA VAL A 106 10.20 0.55 -11.04
C VAL A 106 11.71 0.83 -11.08
N ALA A 107 12.18 1.60 -12.07
CA ALA A 107 13.59 1.98 -12.19
C ALA A 107 14.06 2.84 -11.01
N ARG A 108 13.29 3.86 -10.61
CA ARG A 108 13.61 4.77 -9.49
C ARG A 108 13.64 4.05 -8.14
N LEU A 109 12.75 3.08 -7.94
CA LEU A 109 12.64 2.30 -6.69
C LEU A 109 13.63 1.12 -6.66
N GLY A 110 14.30 0.82 -7.78
CA GLY A 110 15.28 -0.26 -7.87
C GLY A 110 14.65 -1.66 -7.90
N ILE A 111 13.38 -1.77 -8.28
CA ILE A 111 12.66 -3.06 -8.32
C ILE A 111 13.26 -3.95 -9.40
N THR A 112 13.74 -5.13 -9.00
CA THR A 112 14.42 -6.10 -9.89
C THR A 112 13.61 -7.39 -10.11
N TYR A 113 12.61 -7.67 -9.26
CA TYR A 113 11.71 -8.79 -9.42
C TYR A 113 10.66 -8.54 -10.53
N PRO A 114 10.00 -9.60 -11.04
CA PRO A 114 8.89 -9.52 -12.01
C PRO A 114 7.77 -8.60 -11.55
N VAL A 115 7.29 -7.71 -12.45
CA VAL A 115 6.14 -6.85 -12.20
C VAL A 115 5.08 -7.06 -13.27
N ALA A 116 3.84 -7.33 -12.84
CA ALA A 116 2.64 -7.47 -13.66
C ALA A 116 1.79 -6.20 -13.58
N ILE A 117 1.37 -5.65 -14.72
CA ILE A 117 0.57 -4.43 -14.81
C ILE A 117 -0.92 -4.79 -14.89
N ASP A 118 -1.66 -4.58 -13.80
CA ASP A 118 -3.07 -4.94 -13.63
C ASP A 118 -3.98 -3.70 -13.72
N ASN A 119 -3.88 -2.94 -14.83
CA ASN A 119 -4.55 -1.64 -15.00
C ASN A 119 -6.07 -1.68 -14.83
N GLU A 120 -6.71 -2.81 -15.17
CA GLU A 120 -8.16 -2.98 -15.07
C GLU A 120 -8.59 -3.70 -13.78
N LEU A 121 -7.65 -3.89 -12.82
CA LEU A 121 -7.88 -4.60 -11.56
C LEU A 121 -8.46 -6.01 -11.75
N ALA A 122 -8.18 -6.65 -12.89
CA ALA A 122 -8.75 -7.96 -13.21
C ALA A 122 -8.12 -9.07 -12.36
N THR A 123 -6.80 -9.07 -12.19
CA THR A 123 -6.08 -9.96 -11.29
C THR A 123 -6.41 -9.64 -9.84
N TRP A 124 -6.43 -8.35 -9.45
CA TRP A 124 -6.88 -7.88 -8.15
C TRP A 124 -8.24 -8.47 -7.75
N ASN A 125 -9.23 -8.36 -8.65
CA ASN A 125 -10.58 -8.86 -8.40
C ASN A 125 -10.65 -10.39 -8.37
N ALA A 126 -9.91 -11.09 -9.24
CA ALA A 126 -9.83 -12.55 -9.26
C ALA A 126 -9.27 -13.08 -7.92
N TRP A 127 -8.26 -12.43 -7.35
CA TRP A 127 -7.68 -12.77 -6.06
C TRP A 127 -8.50 -12.25 -4.86
N GLN A 128 -9.59 -11.52 -5.11
CA GLN A 128 -10.44 -10.88 -4.10
C GLN A 128 -9.65 -9.94 -3.18
N ASN A 129 -8.59 -9.31 -3.72
CA ASN A 129 -7.79 -8.37 -2.96
C ASN A 129 -8.59 -7.09 -2.63
N LYS A 130 -8.23 -6.39 -1.55
CA LYS A 130 -8.96 -5.22 -1.04
C LYS A 130 -8.04 -4.12 -0.49
N TYR A 131 -6.74 -4.38 -0.40
CA TYR A 131 -5.80 -3.50 0.30
C TYR A 131 -4.48 -3.35 -0.45
N TRP A 132 -3.86 -2.21 -0.27
CA TRP A 132 -2.47 -1.92 -0.64
C TRP A 132 -1.64 -1.60 0.63
N PRO A 133 -0.44 -2.19 0.82
CA PRO A 133 0.01 -3.40 0.15
C PRO A 133 -0.78 -4.64 0.58
N ALA A 134 -0.67 -5.72 -0.18
CA ALA A 134 -1.18 -7.02 0.21
C ALA A 134 -0.29 -8.13 -0.34
N GLU A 135 0.14 -9.03 0.52
CA GLU A 135 1.01 -10.14 0.17
C GLU A 135 0.26 -11.46 0.23
N TYR A 136 0.48 -12.34 -0.77
CA TYR A 136 -0.09 -13.68 -0.82
C TYR A 136 1.02 -14.70 -1.04
N LEU A 137 1.10 -15.73 -0.19
CA LEU A 137 2.13 -16.76 -0.22
C LEU A 137 1.57 -18.07 -0.77
N VAL A 138 2.26 -18.63 -1.77
CA VAL A 138 1.89 -19.87 -2.45
C VAL A 138 3.04 -20.87 -2.36
N ASP A 139 2.71 -22.15 -2.02
CA ASP A 139 3.71 -23.22 -1.89
C ASP A 139 4.15 -23.80 -3.26
N GLN A 140 5.14 -24.70 -3.25
CA GLN A 140 5.65 -25.39 -4.45
C GLN A 140 4.59 -26.24 -5.15
N ASN A 141 3.55 -26.70 -4.44
CA ASN A 141 2.42 -27.42 -5.01
C ASN A 141 1.39 -26.49 -5.66
N GLY A 142 1.58 -25.16 -5.54
CA GLY A 142 0.68 -24.12 -6.01
C GLY A 142 -0.57 -23.99 -5.15
N ASN A 143 -0.48 -24.22 -3.87
CA ASN A 143 -1.55 -23.99 -2.91
C ASN A 143 -1.34 -22.61 -2.25
N LEU A 144 -2.40 -21.83 -2.12
CA LEU A 144 -2.39 -20.60 -1.34
C LEU A 144 -2.27 -20.96 0.15
N ILE A 145 -1.19 -20.51 0.78
CA ILE A 145 -0.86 -20.80 2.19
C ILE A 145 -1.43 -19.74 3.11
N GLY A 146 -1.43 -18.49 2.67
CA GLY A 146 -1.93 -17.36 3.44
C GLY A 146 -1.71 -16.05 2.75
N HIS A 147 -2.13 -14.99 3.44
CA HIS A 147 -1.96 -13.61 2.99
C HIS A 147 -1.70 -12.70 4.18
N HIS A 148 -1.12 -11.54 3.90
CA HIS A 148 -0.95 -10.43 4.83
C HIS A 148 -1.47 -9.14 4.18
N TYR A 149 -2.18 -8.30 4.92
CA TYR A 149 -2.71 -7.02 4.45
C TYR A 149 -2.07 -5.87 5.20
N GLY A 150 -1.65 -4.86 4.46
CA GLY A 150 -0.96 -3.71 5.00
C GLY A 150 0.55 -3.94 5.18
N GLU A 151 1.20 -3.00 5.82
CA GLU A 151 2.62 -3.10 6.19
C GLU A 151 2.80 -3.80 7.54
N GLY A 152 4.03 -4.29 7.83
CA GLY A 152 4.36 -4.99 9.07
C GLY A 152 4.41 -6.51 8.94
N ASP A 153 4.57 -7.20 10.09
CA ASP A 153 4.68 -8.68 10.17
C ASP A 153 5.80 -9.26 9.26
N TYR A 154 6.80 -8.46 8.91
CA TYR A 154 7.87 -8.81 7.96
C TYR A 154 8.64 -10.06 8.34
N LEU A 155 8.97 -10.22 9.63
CA LEU A 155 9.65 -11.42 10.13
C LEU A 155 8.75 -12.66 10.01
N LYS A 156 7.45 -12.53 10.23
CA LYS A 156 6.50 -13.64 10.08
C LYS A 156 6.41 -14.08 8.62
N MET A 157 6.33 -13.12 7.68
CA MET A 157 6.32 -13.42 6.25
C MET A 157 7.64 -14.07 5.81
N GLU A 158 8.79 -13.52 6.24
CA GLU A 158 10.10 -14.11 5.94
C GLU A 158 10.20 -15.54 6.48
N ASN A 159 9.76 -15.80 7.72
CA ASN A 159 9.79 -17.13 8.32
C ASN A 159 8.83 -18.11 7.60
N ALA A 160 7.67 -17.64 7.13
CA ALA A 160 6.78 -18.46 6.31
C ALA A 160 7.43 -18.86 4.97
N VAL A 161 8.09 -17.92 4.28
CA VAL A 161 8.87 -18.19 3.07
C VAL A 161 9.99 -19.20 3.38
N ARG A 162 10.76 -18.99 4.44
CA ARG A 162 11.87 -19.89 4.83
C ARG A 162 11.37 -21.31 5.09
N LEU A 163 10.29 -21.46 5.83
CA LEU A 163 9.68 -22.77 6.12
C LEU A 163 9.31 -23.51 4.82
N LEU A 164 8.68 -22.84 3.86
CA LEU A 164 8.31 -23.42 2.57
C LEU A 164 9.55 -23.79 1.73
N LEU A 165 10.66 -23.06 1.89
CA LEU A 165 11.95 -23.37 1.25
C LEU A 165 12.76 -24.46 1.99
N GLY A 166 12.24 -25.02 3.09
CA GLY A 166 12.94 -26.03 3.90
C GLY A 166 14.10 -25.45 4.71
N LEU A 167 14.05 -24.15 5.04
CA LEU A 167 15.06 -23.45 5.83
C LEU A 167 14.56 -23.25 7.27
N ASP A 168 15.48 -23.24 8.24
CA ASP A 168 15.15 -22.93 9.62
C ASP A 168 14.62 -21.49 9.76
N PRO A 169 13.61 -21.25 10.63
CA PRO A 169 13.11 -19.90 10.88
C PRO A 169 14.18 -19.01 11.53
N LEU A 170 14.11 -17.72 11.24
CA LEU A 170 14.93 -16.73 11.96
C LEU A 170 14.39 -16.56 13.38
N PRO A 171 15.28 -16.32 14.36
CA PRO A 171 14.84 -16.05 15.72
C PRO A 171 14.05 -14.73 15.78
N ASP A 172 12.96 -14.74 16.54
CA ASP A 172 12.27 -13.52 16.91
C ASP A 172 13.11 -12.78 17.96
N LEU A 173 13.97 -11.88 17.48
CA LEU A 173 14.71 -10.99 18.36
C LEU A 173 13.74 -9.88 18.79
N ALA A 174 13.29 -9.94 20.03
CA ALA A 174 12.41 -8.94 20.63
C ALA A 174 12.89 -7.52 20.29
N GLY A 175 12.15 -6.77 19.48
CA GLY A 175 12.49 -5.43 19.02
C GLY A 175 12.51 -5.22 17.50
N SER A 176 12.16 -6.20 16.67
CA SER A 176 11.81 -5.93 15.26
C SER A 176 10.46 -5.19 15.25
N ALA A 177 10.51 -3.87 15.46
CA ALA A 177 9.31 -3.04 15.34
C ALA A 177 8.91 -2.98 13.88
N ASP A 178 7.93 -3.78 13.50
CA ASP A 178 7.44 -3.91 12.12
C ASP A 178 6.63 -2.67 11.67
N ALA A 179 6.07 -1.93 12.60
CA ALA A 179 5.37 -0.67 12.35
C ALA A 179 5.53 0.28 13.53
N ASP A 180 5.56 1.57 13.25
CA ASP A 180 5.54 2.59 14.30
C ASP A 180 4.15 2.59 14.98
N PRO A 181 4.05 2.26 16.28
CA PRO A 181 2.77 2.17 16.97
C PRO A 181 2.12 3.54 17.22
N ARG A 182 2.78 4.64 16.83
CA ARG A 182 2.27 5.99 17.06
C ARG A 182 1.05 6.25 16.20
N THR A 183 0.01 6.80 16.79
CA THR A 183 -1.20 7.20 16.08
C THR A 183 -0.89 8.40 15.19
N THR A 184 -1.10 8.26 13.91
CA THR A 184 -1.00 9.34 12.93
C THR A 184 -2.38 9.74 12.42
N SER A 185 -2.46 10.89 11.76
CA SER A 185 -3.65 11.27 11.00
C SER A 185 -3.98 10.21 9.95
N PRO A 186 -5.27 9.94 9.69
CA PRO A 186 -5.68 9.02 8.64
C PRO A 186 -5.40 9.62 7.25
N GLU A 187 -5.24 8.78 6.26
CA GLU A 187 -5.17 9.21 4.86
C GLU A 187 -6.37 10.07 4.47
N MET A 188 -6.13 11.15 3.71
CA MET A 188 -7.14 12.14 3.37
C MET A 188 -7.19 12.40 1.87
N PHE A 189 -8.22 11.86 1.23
CA PHE A 189 -8.47 12.00 -0.20
C PHE A 189 -9.15 13.32 -0.55
N LEU A 190 -8.78 13.91 -1.69
CA LEU A 190 -9.33 15.16 -2.17
C LEU A 190 -10.38 14.98 -3.29
N GLY A 191 -10.50 13.79 -3.87
CA GLY A 191 -11.53 13.44 -4.84
C GLY A 191 -12.81 12.92 -4.19
N THR A 192 -13.96 13.11 -4.84
CA THR A 192 -15.29 12.77 -4.27
C THR A 192 -15.48 11.29 -3.98
N MET A 193 -14.70 10.40 -4.60
CA MET A 193 -14.77 8.95 -4.35
C MET A 193 -14.54 8.61 -2.87
N HIS A 194 -13.62 9.33 -2.21
CA HIS A 194 -13.26 9.09 -0.80
C HIS A 194 -13.21 10.37 0.06
N LEU A 195 -13.69 11.51 -0.45
CA LEU A 195 -13.63 12.80 0.22
C LEU A 195 -14.45 12.81 1.52
N LYS A 196 -13.76 12.98 2.65
CA LYS A 196 -14.41 13.02 3.99
C LYS A 196 -13.91 14.18 4.86
N ASN A 197 -12.74 14.71 4.58
CA ASN A 197 -11.98 15.57 5.50
C ASN A 197 -11.96 17.05 5.08
N LEU A 198 -12.69 17.44 4.01
CA LEU A 198 -12.78 18.82 3.57
C LEU A 198 -13.56 19.68 4.58
N ALA A 199 -12.96 20.81 4.97
CA ALA A 199 -13.54 21.78 5.91
C ALA A 199 -13.96 23.09 5.24
N SER A 200 -13.67 23.29 3.96
CA SER A 200 -14.13 24.46 3.23
C SER A 200 -15.65 24.54 3.22
N PRO A 201 -16.24 25.70 3.59
CA PRO A 201 -17.69 25.84 3.75
C PRO A 201 -18.49 25.62 2.46
N GLU A 202 -17.86 25.73 1.31
CA GLU A 202 -18.46 25.51 -0.02
C GLU A 202 -18.77 24.03 -0.30
N GLY A 203 -18.28 23.11 0.55
CA GLY A 203 -18.53 21.68 0.45
C GLY A 203 -17.78 20.98 -0.69
N GLY A 204 -17.83 19.64 -0.70
CA GLY A 204 -17.04 18.77 -1.57
C GLY A 204 -17.77 18.24 -2.81
N ALA A 205 -18.88 18.82 -3.26
CA ALA A 205 -19.55 18.36 -4.48
C ALA A 205 -18.63 18.52 -5.71
N PRO A 206 -18.72 17.66 -6.73
CA PRO A 206 -17.88 17.78 -7.93
C PRO A 206 -18.11 19.09 -8.67
N GLY A 207 -17.11 19.54 -9.43
CA GLY A 207 -17.12 20.74 -10.27
C GLY A 207 -16.25 21.87 -9.75
N THR A 208 -16.23 22.97 -10.52
CA THR A 208 -15.38 24.13 -10.26
C THR A 208 -16.10 25.18 -9.42
N ARG A 209 -15.43 25.66 -8.36
CA ARG A 209 -15.89 26.77 -7.54
C ARG A 209 -14.74 27.50 -6.84
N ARG A 210 -15.05 28.64 -6.22
CA ARG A 210 -14.10 29.33 -5.37
C ARG A 210 -14.28 28.83 -3.95
N PHE A 211 -13.18 28.43 -3.32
CA PHE A 211 -13.13 27.91 -1.96
C PHE A 211 -12.50 28.92 -1.01
N THR A 212 -12.89 28.84 0.25
CA THR A 212 -12.33 29.59 1.37
C THR A 212 -11.98 28.66 2.52
N ALA A 213 -11.02 29.06 3.34
CA ALA A 213 -10.71 28.34 4.57
C ALA A 213 -11.61 28.82 5.72
N PRO A 214 -12.00 27.91 6.65
CA PRO A 214 -12.67 28.32 7.89
C PRO A 214 -11.67 29.09 8.78
N ALA A 215 -12.19 29.91 9.70
CA ALA A 215 -11.37 30.66 10.65
C ALA A 215 -10.48 29.77 11.54
N ARG A 216 -10.89 28.53 11.77
CA ARG A 216 -10.12 27.52 12.51
C ARG A 216 -10.31 26.15 11.86
N LEU A 217 -9.22 25.46 11.61
CA LEU A 217 -9.20 24.10 11.08
C LEU A 217 -9.15 23.09 12.24
N ALA A 218 -10.07 22.13 12.26
CA ALA A 218 -10.02 21.02 13.22
C ALA A 218 -8.92 20.02 12.84
N LEU A 219 -8.49 19.19 13.79
CA LEU A 219 -7.57 18.10 13.53
C LEU A 219 -8.16 17.16 12.46
N ASP A 220 -7.32 16.60 11.62
CA ASP A 220 -7.67 15.72 10.51
C ASP A 220 -8.64 16.36 9.50
N ARG A 221 -8.48 17.67 9.29
CA ARG A 221 -9.23 18.41 8.29
C ARG A 221 -8.31 19.24 7.40
N PHE A 222 -8.70 19.34 6.13
CA PHE A 222 -8.06 20.24 5.18
C PHE A 222 -9.06 21.23 4.60
N ALA A 223 -8.56 22.35 4.09
CA ALA A 223 -9.32 23.36 3.38
C ALA A 223 -8.61 23.77 2.09
N LEU A 224 -9.40 24.03 1.05
CA LEU A 224 -8.95 24.63 -0.20
C LEU A 224 -9.17 26.13 -0.13
N VAL A 225 -8.25 26.90 -0.73
CA VAL A 225 -8.38 28.35 -0.89
C VAL A 225 -8.09 28.73 -2.35
N GLY A 226 -8.94 29.52 -2.95
CA GLY A 226 -8.83 29.88 -4.37
C GLY A 226 -9.88 29.17 -5.24
N ARG A 227 -9.63 29.11 -6.54
CA ARG A 227 -10.56 28.49 -7.49
C ARG A 227 -10.09 27.08 -7.83
N TRP A 228 -10.86 26.07 -7.39
CA TRP A 228 -10.54 24.65 -7.57
C TRP A 228 -11.68 23.94 -8.28
N GLU A 229 -11.34 22.88 -8.99
CA GLU A 229 -12.22 21.87 -9.52
C GLU A 229 -12.07 20.59 -8.69
N ILE A 230 -13.16 20.03 -8.18
CA ILE A 230 -13.17 18.72 -7.53
C ILE A 230 -13.73 17.70 -8.54
N THR A 231 -12.97 16.63 -8.76
CA THR A 231 -13.35 15.46 -9.57
C THR A 231 -13.61 14.26 -8.65
N ASP A 232 -13.78 13.08 -9.22
CA ASP A 232 -13.89 11.81 -8.49
C ASP A 232 -12.58 11.46 -7.76
N GLN A 233 -11.41 11.70 -8.37
CA GLN A 233 -10.12 11.27 -7.83
C GLN A 233 -9.27 12.39 -7.20
N TYR A 234 -9.45 13.65 -7.58
CA TYR A 234 -8.57 14.75 -7.16
C TYR A 234 -9.27 16.10 -7.05
N ALA A 235 -8.60 17.04 -6.37
CA ALA A 235 -8.87 18.46 -6.49
C ALA A 235 -7.81 19.11 -7.39
N ARG A 236 -8.21 19.88 -8.42
CA ARG A 236 -7.34 20.59 -9.36
C ARG A 236 -7.42 22.09 -9.14
N LEU A 237 -6.28 22.74 -8.99
CA LEU A 237 -6.22 24.20 -8.99
C LEU A 237 -6.43 24.75 -10.42
N VAL A 238 -7.54 25.46 -10.63
CA VAL A 238 -7.86 26.11 -11.90
C VAL A 238 -7.67 27.63 -11.84
N GLY A 239 -7.49 28.21 -10.64
CA GLY A 239 -7.08 29.58 -10.45
C GLY A 239 -5.62 29.81 -10.72
N THR A 240 -5.22 31.06 -10.95
CA THR A 240 -3.81 31.45 -11.19
C THR A 240 -2.91 31.24 -9.98
N GLN A 241 -3.50 31.16 -8.79
CA GLN A 241 -2.86 30.79 -7.53
C GLN A 241 -3.89 30.18 -6.57
N GLY A 242 -3.43 29.40 -5.61
CA GLY A 242 -4.27 28.78 -4.60
C GLY A 242 -3.47 28.37 -3.38
N GLU A 243 -4.20 28.00 -2.34
CA GLU A 243 -3.61 27.48 -1.11
C GLU A 243 -4.36 26.25 -0.65
N LEU A 244 -3.67 25.35 0.03
CA LEU A 244 -4.21 24.19 0.69
C LEU A 244 -3.75 24.22 2.15
N GLN A 245 -4.68 24.19 3.08
CA GLN A 245 -4.41 24.16 4.51
C GLN A 245 -4.80 22.81 5.08
N LEU A 246 -4.00 22.27 6.01
CA LEU A 246 -4.25 20.98 6.64
C LEU A 246 -3.82 21.05 8.10
N ARG A 247 -4.62 20.50 9.03
CA ARG A 247 -4.19 20.24 10.41
C ARG A 247 -4.11 18.74 10.63
N PHE A 248 -2.94 18.25 11.05
CA PHE A 248 -2.63 16.83 11.13
C PHE A 248 -1.77 16.51 12.36
N ASN A 249 -1.70 15.22 12.73
CA ASN A 249 -0.83 14.68 13.76
C ASN A 249 0.05 13.58 13.15
N ALA A 250 1.33 13.87 12.89
CA ALA A 250 2.29 12.90 12.36
C ALA A 250 3.70 13.48 12.39
N GLY A 251 4.72 12.62 12.35
CA GLY A 251 6.12 13.01 12.14
C GLY A 251 6.44 13.27 10.68
N LYS A 252 5.70 12.66 9.74
CA LYS A 252 5.89 12.82 8.31
C LYS A 252 4.58 13.13 7.60
N LEU A 253 4.67 14.02 6.61
CA LEU A 253 3.56 14.37 5.73
C LEU A 253 3.97 14.19 4.27
N HIS A 254 3.18 13.43 3.55
CA HIS A 254 3.34 13.22 2.12
C HIS A 254 2.09 13.67 1.37
N ILE A 255 2.25 13.98 0.09
CA ILE A 255 1.18 14.34 -0.83
C ILE A 255 1.33 13.53 -2.13
N VAL A 256 0.24 12.94 -2.60
CA VAL A 256 0.17 12.38 -3.95
C VAL A 256 -0.37 13.46 -4.87
N THR A 257 0.41 13.83 -5.88
CA THR A 257 0.10 14.99 -6.74
C THR A 257 0.69 14.84 -8.13
N SER A 258 0.07 15.53 -9.08
CA SER A 258 0.56 15.73 -10.45
C SER A 258 0.36 17.19 -10.87
N ALA A 259 1.03 17.61 -11.94
CA ALA A 259 0.86 18.95 -12.50
C ALA A 259 0.91 18.91 -14.03
N ASP A 260 0.19 19.85 -14.69
CA ASP A 260 0.23 20.02 -16.15
C ASP A 260 1.60 20.50 -16.66
N ALA A 261 2.32 21.24 -15.83
CA ALA A 261 3.68 21.71 -16.04
C ALA A 261 4.41 21.75 -14.68
N PRO A 262 5.74 21.70 -14.65
CA PRO A 262 6.48 21.79 -13.39
C PRO A 262 6.04 22.98 -12.54
N VAL A 263 5.74 22.74 -11.26
CA VAL A 263 5.32 23.76 -10.30
C VAL A 263 6.12 23.65 -9.02
N THR A 264 6.58 24.77 -8.48
CA THR A 264 7.24 24.85 -7.18
C THR A 264 6.21 25.18 -6.11
N LEU A 265 6.05 24.28 -5.16
CA LEU A 265 5.17 24.45 -4.01
C LEU A 265 5.94 25.12 -2.87
N GLU A 266 5.34 26.17 -2.27
CA GLU A 266 5.84 26.72 -1.01
C GLU A 266 5.17 26.01 0.15
N VAL A 267 5.98 25.34 0.97
CA VAL A 267 5.53 24.53 2.12
C VAL A 267 5.82 25.30 3.41
N LEU A 268 4.80 25.52 4.23
CA LEU A 268 4.95 26.07 5.57
C LEU A 268 4.35 25.08 6.59
N ILE A 269 5.13 24.72 7.60
CA ILE A 269 4.67 23.92 8.76
C ILE A 269 4.68 24.82 9.99
N ASP A 270 3.53 24.95 10.64
CA ASP A 270 3.33 25.84 11.80
C ASP A 270 3.79 27.29 11.52
N GLY A 271 3.58 27.75 10.28
CA GLY A 271 4.02 29.04 9.78
C GLY A 271 5.51 29.15 9.42
N THR A 272 6.31 28.10 9.66
CA THR A 272 7.74 28.07 9.35
C THR A 272 7.97 27.49 7.95
N PRO A 273 8.67 28.22 7.05
CA PRO A 273 9.00 27.73 5.72
C PRO A 273 9.84 26.45 5.75
N GLN A 274 9.48 25.49 4.92
CA GLN A 274 10.23 24.27 4.64
C GLN A 274 10.92 24.38 3.26
N PRO A 275 11.83 23.47 2.92
CA PRO A 275 12.37 23.40 1.58
C PRO A 275 11.23 23.28 0.54
N PRO A 276 11.29 24.05 -0.56
CA PRO A 276 10.26 24.01 -1.59
C PRO A 276 10.23 22.63 -2.29
N VAL A 277 9.04 22.20 -2.70
CA VAL A 277 8.84 20.93 -3.42
C VAL A 277 8.51 21.23 -4.87
N ILE A 278 9.28 20.65 -5.81
CA ILE A 278 9.05 20.80 -7.25
C ILE A 278 8.26 19.59 -7.73
N VAL A 279 7.02 19.81 -8.15
CA VAL A 279 6.16 18.79 -8.76
C VAL A 279 6.38 18.80 -10.27
N GLN A 280 6.95 17.72 -10.81
CA GLN A 280 7.22 17.53 -12.23
C GLN A 280 6.85 16.14 -12.75
N ALA A 281 6.34 15.28 -11.89
CA ALA A 281 5.89 13.95 -12.21
C ALA A 281 4.68 13.58 -11.34
N SER A 282 3.85 12.65 -11.82
CA SER A 282 2.71 12.13 -11.06
C SER A 282 3.21 11.09 -10.07
N ARG A 283 3.30 11.44 -8.78
CA ARG A 283 3.80 10.55 -7.73
C ARG A 283 3.55 11.10 -6.32
N LEU A 284 3.98 10.35 -5.32
CA LEU A 284 4.10 10.81 -3.94
C LEU A 284 5.33 11.73 -3.77
N TYR A 285 5.13 12.83 -3.03
CA TYR A 285 6.17 13.78 -2.59
C TYR A 285 6.11 13.93 -1.07
N THR A 286 7.27 14.01 -0.42
CA THR A 286 7.36 14.33 1.01
C THR A 286 7.37 15.84 1.18
N LEU A 287 6.43 16.37 1.95
CA LEU A 287 6.32 17.79 2.30
C LEU A 287 7.01 18.12 3.62
N PHE A 288 7.02 17.17 4.55
CA PHE A 288 7.58 17.30 5.89
C PHE A 288 8.09 15.95 6.38
N ASP A 289 9.27 15.94 7.00
CA ASP A 289 9.88 14.77 7.64
C ASP A 289 10.58 15.22 8.93
N SER A 290 10.05 14.79 10.06
CA SER A 290 10.48 15.16 11.39
C SER A 290 10.35 13.96 12.33
N HIS A 291 11.08 13.99 13.44
CA HIS A 291 10.88 13.04 14.55
C HIS A 291 9.84 13.52 15.57
N ASP A 292 9.22 14.67 15.33
CA ASP A 292 8.27 15.31 16.25
C ASP A 292 6.83 14.90 15.92
N TYR A 293 6.35 13.84 16.59
CA TYR A 293 4.99 13.31 16.42
C TYR A 293 4.00 14.09 17.28
N ARG A 294 3.53 15.20 16.75
CA ARG A 294 2.52 16.07 17.38
C ARG A 294 1.60 16.67 16.33
N GLU A 295 0.66 17.45 16.78
CA GLU A 295 -0.19 18.24 15.87
C GLU A 295 0.62 19.34 15.17
N HIS A 296 0.45 19.41 13.85
CA HIS A 296 1.02 20.40 12.98
C HIS A 296 -0.04 21.04 12.09
N THR A 297 0.27 22.20 11.55
CA THR A 297 -0.53 22.87 10.52
C THR A 297 0.32 23.06 9.26
N LEU A 298 -0.13 22.51 8.14
CA LEU A 298 0.40 22.78 6.80
C LEU A 298 -0.31 24.00 6.22
N THR A 299 0.48 24.89 5.60
CA THR A 299 0.01 25.82 4.57
C THR A 299 0.83 25.58 3.31
N LEU A 300 0.17 25.08 2.27
CA LEU A 300 0.77 24.77 0.98
C LEU A 300 0.32 25.85 -0.03
N ARG A 301 1.24 26.70 -0.48
CA ARG A 301 0.95 27.74 -1.46
C ARG A 301 1.35 27.28 -2.86
N ILE A 302 0.45 27.48 -3.80
CA ILE A 302 0.56 27.01 -5.17
C ILE A 302 0.49 28.23 -6.10
N PRO A 303 1.59 28.61 -6.75
CA PRO A 303 1.70 29.89 -7.47
C PRO A 303 1.12 29.86 -8.89
N GLN A 304 0.63 28.71 -9.37
CA GLN A 304 0.09 28.57 -10.73
C GLN A 304 -0.98 27.48 -10.83
N ALA A 305 -1.85 27.59 -11.85
CA ALA A 305 -2.87 26.60 -12.16
C ALA A 305 -2.27 25.25 -12.62
N GLY A 306 -3.10 24.18 -12.57
CA GLY A 306 -2.80 22.88 -13.17
C GLY A 306 -2.31 21.82 -12.18
N LEU A 307 -2.06 22.18 -10.90
CA LEU A 307 -1.76 21.17 -9.87
C LEU A 307 -3.03 20.34 -9.57
N ARG A 308 -2.88 19.03 -9.56
CA ARG A 308 -3.89 18.04 -9.08
C ARG A 308 -3.39 17.44 -7.79
N VAL A 309 -4.21 17.42 -6.76
CA VAL A 309 -3.90 16.79 -5.47
C VAL A 309 -4.89 15.65 -5.25
N TYR A 310 -4.37 14.45 -5.03
CA TYR A 310 -5.14 13.21 -4.87
C TYR A 310 -5.38 12.89 -3.41
N THR A 311 -4.29 12.77 -2.63
CA THR A 311 -4.38 12.43 -1.21
C THR A 311 -3.21 13.00 -0.41
N PHE A 312 -3.42 13.16 0.90
CA PHE A 312 -2.39 13.30 1.93
C PHE A 312 -2.24 11.99 2.68
N THR A 313 -0.98 11.57 2.89
CA THR A 313 -0.63 10.38 3.67
C THR A 313 0.42 10.73 4.71
N PHE A 314 0.50 9.93 5.76
CA PHE A 314 1.23 10.26 6.97
C PHE A 314 2.15 9.11 7.41
N GLY A 315 3.17 9.44 8.26
CA GLY A 315 4.10 8.47 8.83
C GLY A 315 4.85 8.97 10.05
#